data_195b0e1c2ddfad76703ca30c8d788c03
#
_entry.id   195b0e1c2ddfad76703ca30c8d788c03
#
_cell.length_a   1.000
_cell.length_b   1.000
_cell.length_c   1.000
_cell.angle_alpha   90.00
_cell.angle_beta   90.00
_cell.angle_gamma   90.00
#
_symmetry.space_group_name_H-M   'P 1'
#
loop_
_entity.id
_entity.type
_entity.pdbx_description
1 polymer ?
#
loop_
_entity_poly.entity_id
_entity_poly.type
_entity_poly.pdbx_seq_one_letter_code
_entity_poly.pdbx_strand_id
1 'polypeptide(L)'
;YSPKKNNLNPISAINSEIRKIKFENDASKIISNQNIIDLILKSKKHLRGKIAVLTYQETQTYRNNSISLNCKRHMSIFKKNDIIPEFCFSCYKVQVEPSSVIDLIKLFIVFDQLNLDDNNTRKCSIELRTNIAGFYKGLIYCNGLKQATYIAKYLNNIIKNRIGPDIPIIVKRGCSEYPLSFPEYNQINEYGSHAM
;
A
#
# COMPACT_ATOMS: atom_id res chain seq x y z
N TYR A 1 -46.83 11.68 -7.39
CA TYR A 1 -45.74 10.86 -6.80
C TYR A 1 -44.94 10.30 -7.97
N SER A 2 -43.83 10.95 -8.30
CA SER A 2 -42.87 10.41 -9.28
C SER A 2 -41.97 9.42 -8.56
N PRO A 3 -41.70 8.23 -9.09
CA PRO A 3 -40.78 7.29 -8.46
C PRO A 3 -39.36 7.88 -8.45
N LYS A 4 -38.76 7.99 -7.27
CA LYS A 4 -37.34 8.34 -7.13
C LYS A 4 -36.54 7.36 -7.96
N LYS A 5 -35.87 7.84 -9.03
CA LYS A 5 -34.84 7.08 -9.72
C LYS A 5 -33.85 6.60 -8.68
N ASN A 6 -33.79 5.29 -8.47
CA ASN A 6 -32.70 4.65 -7.69
C ASN A 6 -31.36 5.00 -8.37
N ASN A 7 -30.71 6.04 -7.90
CA ASN A 7 -29.32 6.31 -8.24
C ASN A 7 -28.47 5.19 -7.62
N LEU A 8 -28.34 4.10 -8.37
CA LEU A 8 -27.35 3.07 -8.06
C LEU A 8 -25.99 3.78 -7.90
N ASN A 9 -25.38 3.61 -6.72
CA ASN A 9 -24.05 4.16 -6.45
C ASN A 9 -23.11 3.79 -7.62
N PRO A 10 -22.49 4.75 -8.30
CA PRO A 10 -21.61 4.48 -9.46
C PRO A 10 -20.56 3.41 -9.19
N ILE A 11 -20.05 3.36 -7.94
CA ILE A 11 -19.07 2.36 -7.48
C ILE A 11 -19.67 0.94 -7.51
N SER A 12 -20.94 0.78 -7.14
CA SER A 12 -21.63 -0.51 -7.16
C SER A 12 -21.75 -1.08 -8.57
N ALA A 13 -22.10 -0.24 -9.54
CA ALA A 13 -22.18 -0.63 -10.95
C ALA A 13 -20.79 -1.01 -11.52
N ILE A 14 -19.75 -0.25 -11.15
CA ILE A 14 -18.36 -0.53 -11.55
C ILE A 14 -17.89 -1.85 -10.94
N ASN A 15 -18.14 -2.10 -9.66
CA ASN A 15 -17.78 -3.34 -8.99
C ASN A 15 -18.42 -4.56 -9.65
N SER A 16 -19.70 -4.46 -10.08
CA SER A 16 -20.38 -5.56 -10.77
C SER A 16 -19.73 -5.89 -12.11
N GLU A 17 -19.23 -4.90 -12.83
CA GLU A 17 -18.52 -5.10 -14.10
C GLU A 17 -17.12 -5.67 -13.89
N ILE A 18 -16.38 -5.16 -12.90
CA ILE A 18 -15.03 -5.66 -12.58
C ILE A 18 -15.08 -7.13 -12.16
N ARG A 19 -16.09 -7.55 -11.40
CA ARG A 19 -16.27 -8.96 -11.01
C ARG A 19 -16.47 -9.92 -12.18
N LYS A 20 -16.86 -9.43 -13.34
CA LYS A 20 -16.98 -10.24 -14.57
C LYS A 20 -15.62 -10.51 -15.22
N ILE A 21 -14.59 -9.78 -14.83
CA ILE A 21 -13.24 -9.94 -15.37
C ILE A 21 -12.58 -11.14 -14.70
N LYS A 22 -12.45 -12.22 -15.42
CA LYS A 22 -11.70 -13.38 -14.96
C LYS A 22 -10.20 -13.05 -15.06
N PHE A 23 -9.55 -13.02 -13.92
CA PHE A 23 -8.09 -12.92 -13.80
C PHE A 23 -7.60 -14.23 -13.19
N GLU A 24 -6.98 -15.05 -14.02
CA GLU A 24 -6.36 -16.28 -13.54
C GLU A 24 -4.97 -15.95 -13.02
N ASN A 25 -4.75 -16.18 -11.74
CA ASN A 25 -3.48 -15.96 -11.08
C ASN A 25 -3.18 -17.14 -10.16
N ASP A 26 -2.36 -18.06 -10.65
CA ASP A 26 -1.79 -19.15 -9.86
C ASP A 26 -0.81 -18.55 -8.85
N ALA A 27 -1.11 -18.71 -7.55
CA ALA A 27 -0.31 -18.17 -6.47
C ALA A 27 1.12 -18.77 -6.39
N SER A 28 1.39 -19.86 -7.09
CA SER A 28 2.70 -20.49 -7.17
C SER A 28 3.58 -19.98 -8.31
N LYS A 29 3.01 -19.24 -9.27
CA LYS A 29 3.70 -18.84 -10.51
C LYS A 29 4.01 -17.34 -10.55
N ILE A 30 5.02 -16.99 -11.36
CA ILE A 30 5.33 -15.59 -11.66
C ILE A 30 4.16 -14.93 -12.38
N ILE A 31 3.87 -13.69 -12.02
CA ILE A 31 2.86 -12.88 -12.68
C ILE A 31 3.50 -12.23 -13.92
N SER A 32 3.13 -12.68 -15.12
CA SER A 32 3.70 -12.13 -16.34
C SER A 32 3.22 -10.69 -16.59
N ASN A 33 4.03 -9.91 -17.31
CA ASN A 33 3.62 -8.56 -17.74
C ASN A 33 2.39 -8.64 -18.65
N GLN A 34 2.31 -9.66 -19.51
CA GLN A 34 1.18 -9.85 -20.41
C GLN A 34 -0.12 -10.05 -19.65
N ASN A 35 -0.12 -10.83 -18.56
CA ASN A 35 -1.30 -11.02 -17.72
C ASN A 35 -1.82 -9.68 -17.16
N ILE A 36 -0.92 -8.78 -16.76
CA ILE A 36 -1.29 -7.45 -16.26
C ILE A 36 -1.83 -6.57 -17.39
N ILE A 37 -1.19 -6.59 -18.55
CA ILE A 37 -1.65 -5.83 -19.74
C ILE A 37 -3.05 -6.30 -20.14
N ASP A 38 -3.26 -7.59 -20.21
CA ASP A 38 -4.57 -8.18 -20.57
C ASP A 38 -5.64 -7.82 -19.54
N LEU A 39 -5.31 -7.83 -18.25
CA LEU A 39 -6.21 -7.38 -17.18
C LEU A 39 -6.61 -5.92 -17.38
N ILE A 40 -5.65 -5.04 -17.66
CA ILE A 40 -5.90 -3.61 -17.90
C ILE A 40 -6.79 -3.42 -19.13
N LEU A 41 -6.51 -4.10 -20.24
CA LEU A 41 -7.26 -4.00 -21.49
C LEU A 41 -8.70 -4.52 -21.31
N LYS A 42 -8.88 -5.66 -20.65
CA LYS A 42 -10.20 -6.20 -20.28
C LYS A 42 -10.96 -5.23 -19.39
N SER A 43 -10.31 -4.68 -18.36
CA SER A 43 -10.90 -3.69 -17.46
C SER A 43 -11.34 -2.44 -18.20
N LYS A 44 -10.48 -1.91 -19.09
CA LYS A 44 -10.78 -0.74 -19.92
C LYS A 44 -12.03 -0.97 -20.79
N LYS A 45 -12.16 -2.16 -21.39
CA LYS A 45 -13.32 -2.54 -22.21
C LYS A 45 -14.62 -2.55 -21.40
N HIS A 46 -14.59 -3.14 -20.20
CA HIS A 46 -15.77 -3.23 -19.32
C HIS A 46 -16.15 -1.89 -18.68
N LEU A 47 -15.15 -1.02 -18.42
CA LEU A 47 -15.34 0.25 -17.72
C LEU A 47 -15.51 1.44 -18.67
N ARG A 48 -15.50 1.21 -19.99
CA ARG A 48 -15.64 2.28 -21.01
C ARG A 48 -16.91 3.10 -20.76
N GLY A 49 -16.75 4.42 -20.63
CA GLY A 49 -17.85 5.35 -20.35
C GLY A 49 -18.28 5.43 -18.89
N LYS A 50 -17.84 4.51 -18.02
CA LYS A 50 -18.18 4.53 -16.59
C LYS A 50 -17.13 5.22 -15.74
N ILE A 51 -15.86 5.19 -16.15
CA ILE A 51 -14.74 5.82 -15.45
C ILE A 51 -14.81 7.36 -15.49
N ALA A 52 -15.38 7.92 -16.57
CA ALA A 52 -15.51 9.38 -16.71
C ALA A 52 -16.35 10.05 -15.60
N VAL A 53 -17.16 9.26 -14.88
CA VAL A 53 -17.97 9.73 -13.76
C VAL A 53 -17.21 9.70 -12.42
N LEU A 54 -16.04 9.06 -12.39
CA LEU A 54 -15.20 8.98 -11.20
C LEU A 54 -14.24 10.17 -11.17
N THR A 55 -14.57 11.15 -10.34
CA THR A 55 -13.65 12.27 -9.98
C THR A 55 -12.59 11.83 -8.98
N TYR A 56 -12.17 10.56 -9.05
CA TYR A 56 -11.32 9.93 -8.06
C TYR A 56 -9.85 10.08 -8.45
N GLN A 57 -9.06 10.78 -7.63
CA GLN A 57 -7.65 11.02 -7.85
C GLN A 57 -6.75 10.40 -6.76
N GLU A 58 -7.15 9.24 -6.26
CA GLU A 58 -6.34 8.55 -5.27
C GLU A 58 -5.13 7.88 -5.91
N THR A 59 -3.95 8.18 -5.39
CA THR A 59 -2.70 7.54 -5.78
C THR A 59 -2.33 6.36 -4.88
N GLN A 60 -3.21 5.98 -3.95
CA GLN A 60 -2.99 4.96 -2.94
C GLN A 60 -4.15 3.99 -2.87
N THR A 61 -3.85 2.70 -2.78
CA THR A 61 -4.82 1.65 -2.52
C THR A 61 -4.47 0.92 -1.24
N TYR A 62 -5.46 0.64 -0.41
CA TYR A 62 -5.28 0.01 0.89
C TYR A 62 -5.99 -1.33 0.99
N ARG A 63 -5.35 -2.26 1.71
CA ARG A 63 -6.03 -3.34 2.41
C ARG A 63 -5.83 -3.12 3.90
N ASN A 64 -6.91 -2.82 4.60
CA ASN A 64 -6.89 -2.56 6.03
C ASN A 64 -7.27 -3.84 6.81
N ASN A 65 -6.67 -3.98 7.99
CA ASN A 65 -7.17 -4.88 9.02
C ASN A 65 -8.22 -4.17 9.90
N SER A 66 -8.68 -4.82 10.96
CA SER A 66 -9.60 -4.25 11.95
C SER A 66 -8.97 -3.20 12.87
N ILE A 67 -7.64 -3.07 12.86
CA ILE A 67 -6.88 -2.20 13.76
C ILE A 67 -6.60 -0.88 13.04
N SER A 68 -7.09 0.23 13.61
CA SER A 68 -6.72 1.57 13.13
C SER A 68 -5.37 1.97 13.72
N LEU A 69 -4.43 2.33 12.86
CA LEU A 69 -3.13 2.86 13.29
C LEU A 69 -3.18 4.34 13.70
N ASN A 70 -4.36 4.99 13.62
CA ASN A 70 -4.56 6.41 13.93
C ASN A 70 -3.57 7.36 13.21
N CYS A 71 -3.02 6.97 12.07
CA CYS A 71 -1.99 7.73 11.35
C CYS A 71 -2.41 9.18 11.04
N LYS A 72 -3.70 9.41 10.75
CA LYS A 72 -4.20 10.78 10.51
C LYS A 72 -4.05 11.65 11.75
N ARG A 73 -4.39 11.13 12.93
CA ARG A 73 -4.25 11.83 14.21
C ARG A 73 -2.78 12.10 14.54
N HIS A 74 -1.93 11.07 14.42
CA HIS A 74 -0.50 11.20 14.69
C HIS A 74 0.16 12.25 13.78
N MET A 75 -0.16 12.21 12.49
CA MET A 75 0.34 13.21 11.54
C MET A 75 -0.19 14.62 11.81
N SER A 76 -1.43 14.75 12.29
CA SER A 76 -2.00 16.04 12.67
C SER A 76 -1.28 16.64 13.90
N ILE A 77 -0.97 15.80 14.90
CA ILE A 77 -0.19 16.21 16.07
C ILE A 77 1.20 16.69 15.64
N PHE A 78 1.89 15.89 14.83
CA PHE A 78 3.20 16.22 14.30
C PHE A 78 3.19 17.58 13.57
N LYS A 79 2.28 17.76 12.62
CA LYS A 79 2.20 19.01 11.83
C LYS A 79 1.84 20.24 12.64
N LYS A 80 1.08 20.07 13.71
CA LYS A 80 0.62 21.19 14.55
C LYS A 80 1.64 21.59 15.62
N ASN A 81 2.33 20.61 16.19
CA ASN A 81 3.15 20.81 17.39
C ASN A 81 4.63 20.50 17.16
N ASP A 82 5.00 20.00 15.98
CA ASP A 82 6.35 19.53 15.64
C ASP A 82 6.87 18.46 16.61
N ILE A 83 5.97 17.55 17.04
CA ILE A 83 6.25 16.48 18.00
C ILE A 83 5.89 15.13 17.35
N ILE A 84 6.83 14.19 17.41
CA ILE A 84 6.57 12.81 16.97
C ILE A 84 5.85 12.06 18.10
N PRO A 85 4.62 11.55 17.88
CA PRO A 85 3.91 10.76 18.89
C PRO A 85 4.69 9.50 19.27
N GLU A 86 4.70 9.17 20.58
CA GLU A 86 5.41 8.03 21.15
C GLU A 86 5.18 6.71 20.37
N PHE A 87 3.92 6.42 20.05
CA PHE A 87 3.55 5.22 19.28
C PHE A 87 4.31 5.09 17.96
N CYS A 88 4.70 6.21 17.35
CA CYS A 88 5.37 6.20 16.05
C CYS A 88 6.83 5.72 16.14
N PHE A 89 7.44 5.67 17.32
CA PHE A 89 8.79 5.12 17.52
C PHE A 89 8.82 3.58 17.44
N SER A 90 7.73 2.92 17.81
CA SER A 90 7.57 1.46 17.63
C SER A 90 6.91 1.07 16.31
N CYS A 91 6.44 2.05 15.53
CA CYS A 91 5.84 1.81 14.23
C CYS A 91 6.93 1.55 13.17
N TYR A 92 6.93 0.37 12.60
CA TYR A 92 7.79 -0.01 11.48
C TYR A 92 6.98 -0.35 10.25
N LYS A 93 7.63 -0.30 9.11
CA LYS A 93 7.02 -0.73 7.83
C LYS A 93 8.03 -1.47 6.98
N VAL A 94 7.56 -2.49 6.29
CA VAL A 94 8.28 -3.10 5.18
C VAL A 94 7.91 -2.33 3.93
N GLN A 95 8.90 -1.75 3.27
CA GLN A 95 8.73 -1.02 2.02
C GLN A 95 9.31 -1.83 0.87
N VAL A 96 8.50 -2.05 -0.15
CA VAL A 96 8.86 -2.68 -1.43
C VAL A 96 8.87 -1.58 -2.48
N GLU A 97 9.92 -1.53 -3.31
CA GLU A 97 10.13 -0.47 -4.31
C GLU A 97 10.10 -1.02 -5.74
N PRO A 98 8.92 -1.22 -6.34
CA PRO A 98 8.82 -1.60 -7.75
C PRO A 98 9.44 -0.54 -8.66
N SER A 99 10.03 -0.98 -9.77
CA SER A 99 10.64 -0.09 -10.77
C SER A 99 9.66 0.42 -11.83
N SER A 100 8.49 -0.24 -11.95
CA SER A 100 7.48 0.08 -12.96
C SER A 100 6.06 0.04 -12.39
N VAL A 101 5.13 0.70 -13.09
CA VAL A 101 3.70 0.62 -12.77
C VAL A 101 3.16 -0.81 -12.90
N ILE A 102 3.70 -1.59 -13.83
CA ILE A 102 3.30 -3.00 -14.01
C ILE A 102 3.69 -3.81 -12.77
N ASP A 103 4.91 -3.63 -12.26
CA ASP A 103 5.37 -4.31 -11.05
C ASP A 103 4.63 -3.81 -9.81
N LEU A 104 4.22 -2.53 -9.78
CA LEU A 104 3.34 -2.02 -8.71
C LEU A 104 1.97 -2.73 -8.71
N ILE A 105 1.38 -2.97 -9.89
CA ILE A 105 0.11 -3.70 -10.00
C ILE A 105 0.29 -5.17 -9.61
N LYS A 106 1.38 -5.82 -10.01
CA LYS A 106 1.71 -7.17 -9.55
C LYS A 106 1.86 -7.21 -8.03
N LEU A 107 2.56 -6.23 -7.46
CA LEU A 107 2.73 -6.11 -6.01
C LEU A 107 1.40 -5.94 -5.30
N PHE A 108 0.48 -5.15 -5.85
CA PHE A 108 -0.86 -5.00 -5.31
C PHE A 108 -1.61 -6.34 -5.25
N ILE A 109 -1.54 -7.14 -6.33
CA ILE A 109 -2.14 -8.48 -6.38
C ILE A 109 -1.49 -9.40 -5.34
N VAL A 110 -0.17 -9.40 -5.25
CA VAL A 110 0.57 -10.19 -4.24
C VAL A 110 0.14 -9.77 -2.84
N PHE A 111 0.09 -8.47 -2.54
CA PHE A 111 -0.32 -7.95 -1.24
C PHE A 111 -1.73 -8.36 -0.86
N ASP A 112 -2.64 -8.43 -1.81
CA ASP A 112 -4.02 -8.87 -1.55
C ASP A 112 -4.09 -10.37 -1.21
N GLN A 113 -3.19 -11.16 -1.75
CA GLN A 113 -3.12 -12.61 -1.53
C GLN A 113 -2.27 -13.02 -0.32
N LEU A 114 -1.47 -12.10 0.26
CA LEU A 114 -0.66 -12.43 1.43
C LEU A 114 -1.53 -12.82 2.62
N ASN A 115 -1.19 -13.95 3.22
CA ASN A 115 -1.69 -14.31 4.53
C ASN A 115 -0.64 -13.96 5.59
N LEU A 116 -0.94 -12.99 6.43
CA LEU A 116 -0.11 -12.53 7.53
C LEU A 116 -0.88 -12.75 8.83
N ASP A 117 -0.20 -13.24 9.88
CA ASP A 117 -0.82 -13.63 11.15
C ASP A 117 -1.69 -12.50 11.74
N ASP A 118 -1.19 -11.27 11.73
CA ASP A 118 -1.92 -10.10 12.22
C ASP A 118 -2.74 -9.39 11.13
N ASN A 119 -2.81 -9.95 9.91
CA ASN A 119 -3.45 -9.33 8.75
C ASN A 119 -3.07 -7.84 8.59
N ASN A 120 -1.81 -7.53 8.74
CA ASN A 120 -1.26 -6.18 8.77
C ASN A 120 -1.83 -5.27 7.67
N THR A 121 -2.12 -4.03 8.04
CA THR A 121 -2.49 -2.99 7.08
C THR A 121 -1.41 -2.85 6.02
N ARG A 122 -1.81 -2.83 4.76
CA ARG A 122 -0.91 -2.71 3.62
C ARG A 122 -1.45 -1.77 2.58
N LYS A 123 -0.56 -1.11 1.87
CA LYS A 123 -0.94 -0.23 0.76
C LYS A 123 0.06 -0.29 -0.39
N CYS A 124 -0.44 -0.04 -1.59
CA CYS A 124 0.37 0.31 -2.75
C CYS A 124 0.12 1.77 -3.12
N SER A 125 1.14 2.49 -3.52
CA SER A 125 1.03 3.91 -3.84
C SER A 125 2.04 4.36 -4.88
N ILE A 126 1.68 5.45 -5.58
CA ILE A 126 2.59 6.26 -6.37
C ILE A 126 2.95 7.47 -5.50
N GLU A 127 4.25 7.68 -5.28
CA GLU A 127 4.75 8.83 -4.52
C GLU A 127 4.97 10.01 -5.44
N LEU A 128 4.21 11.07 -5.23
CA LEU A 128 4.29 12.28 -6.05
C LEU A 128 5.17 13.38 -5.43
N ARG A 129 5.61 13.19 -4.19
CA ARG A 129 6.47 14.16 -3.51
C ARG A 129 7.92 13.97 -3.93
N THR A 130 8.54 15.02 -4.43
CA THR A 130 9.90 14.99 -5.00
C THR A 130 10.99 14.79 -3.95
N ASN A 131 10.70 15.13 -2.69
CA ASN A 131 11.63 14.98 -1.55
C ASN A 131 11.56 13.61 -0.86
N ILE A 132 10.72 12.70 -1.35
CA ILE A 132 10.59 11.35 -0.80
C ILE A 132 11.06 10.33 -1.83
N ALA A 133 12.08 9.57 -1.50
CA ALA A 133 12.62 8.53 -2.37
C ALA A 133 11.63 7.39 -2.63
N GLY A 134 11.76 6.76 -3.81
CA GLY A 134 10.92 5.64 -4.27
C GLY A 134 9.59 6.10 -4.85
N PHE A 135 9.47 6.10 -6.18
CA PHE A 135 8.27 6.57 -6.89
C PHE A 135 7.10 5.60 -6.76
N TYR A 136 7.33 4.31 -6.95
CA TYR A 136 6.35 3.25 -6.73
C TYR A 136 6.65 2.56 -5.40
N LYS A 137 5.62 2.36 -4.56
CA LYS A 137 5.79 1.79 -3.23
C LYS A 137 4.69 0.81 -2.87
N GLY A 138 5.11 -0.32 -2.29
CA GLY A 138 4.25 -1.13 -1.45
C GLY A 138 4.69 -1.03 0.00
N LEU A 139 3.77 -0.86 0.93
CA LEU A 139 4.04 -0.72 2.36
C LEU A 139 3.21 -1.71 3.16
N ILE A 140 3.85 -2.41 4.09
CA ILE A 140 3.17 -3.22 5.12
C ILE A 140 3.52 -2.63 6.47
N TYR A 141 2.53 -2.24 7.25
CA TYR A 141 2.72 -1.64 8.56
C TYR A 141 2.87 -2.73 9.63
N CYS A 142 3.89 -2.58 10.46
CA CYS A 142 4.31 -3.57 11.44
C CYS A 142 4.38 -2.96 12.84
N ASN A 143 4.12 -3.80 13.84
CA ASN A 143 4.29 -3.46 15.24
C ASN A 143 5.69 -3.90 15.70
N GLY A 144 6.62 -2.97 15.68
CA GLY A 144 8.00 -3.21 16.07
C GLY A 144 8.92 -3.78 14.98
N LEU A 145 10.21 -3.65 15.22
CA LEU A 145 11.29 -4.05 14.31
C LEU A 145 11.30 -5.57 14.05
N LYS A 146 11.03 -6.37 15.08
CA LYS A 146 11.03 -7.85 15.00
C LYS A 146 10.02 -8.34 13.95
N GLN A 147 8.78 -7.84 14.03
CA GLN A 147 7.73 -8.19 13.06
C GLN A 147 8.10 -7.71 11.65
N ALA A 148 8.59 -6.48 11.52
CA ALA A 148 8.99 -5.94 10.22
C ALA A 148 10.10 -6.75 9.56
N THR A 149 11.11 -7.16 10.33
CA THR A 149 12.21 -8.01 9.84
C THR A 149 11.73 -9.39 9.40
N TYR A 150 10.83 -10.00 10.18
CA TYR A 150 10.22 -11.27 9.83
C TYR A 150 9.44 -11.16 8.52
N ILE A 151 8.55 -10.18 8.42
CA ILE A 151 7.72 -9.95 7.21
C ILE A 151 8.59 -9.61 6.00
N ALA A 152 9.66 -8.84 6.17
CA ALA A 152 10.58 -8.52 5.07
C ALA A 152 11.25 -9.78 4.50
N LYS A 153 11.73 -10.67 5.36
CA LYS A 153 12.30 -11.98 4.94
C LYS A 153 11.27 -12.86 4.23
N TYR A 154 10.07 -12.97 4.79
CA TYR A 154 8.98 -13.74 4.20
C TYR A 154 8.61 -13.19 2.82
N LEU A 155 8.45 -11.88 2.73
CA LEU A 155 8.05 -11.18 1.52
C LEU A 155 9.10 -11.28 0.41
N ASN A 156 10.40 -11.28 0.76
CA ASN A 156 11.49 -11.38 -0.20
C ASN A 156 11.37 -12.63 -1.10
N ASN A 157 11.07 -13.77 -0.51
CA ASN A 157 10.89 -15.00 -1.27
C ASN A 157 9.66 -14.94 -2.18
N ILE A 158 8.57 -14.38 -1.69
CA ILE A 158 7.33 -14.24 -2.48
C ILE A 158 7.53 -13.27 -3.65
N ILE A 159 8.11 -12.11 -3.41
CA ILE A 159 8.36 -11.10 -4.45
C ILE A 159 9.29 -11.66 -5.53
N LYS A 160 10.38 -12.30 -5.13
CA LYS A 160 11.32 -12.93 -6.06
C LYS A 160 10.65 -13.96 -6.96
N ASN A 161 9.77 -14.77 -6.42
CA ASN A 161 9.11 -15.86 -7.17
C ASN A 161 7.90 -15.37 -7.99
N ARG A 162 7.24 -14.28 -7.57
CA ARG A 162 5.99 -13.83 -8.15
C ARG A 162 6.13 -12.64 -9.08
N ILE A 163 7.11 -11.76 -8.83
CA ILE A 163 7.28 -10.51 -9.57
C ILE A 163 8.63 -10.48 -10.27
N GLY A 164 9.72 -10.63 -9.51
CA GLY A 164 11.09 -10.62 -10.03
C GLY A 164 12.13 -10.48 -8.90
N PRO A 165 13.41 -10.81 -9.19
CA PRO A 165 14.47 -10.87 -8.20
C PRO A 165 14.99 -9.49 -7.74
N ASP A 166 14.83 -8.44 -8.58
CA ASP A 166 15.56 -7.18 -8.42
C ASP A 166 14.70 -6.06 -7.76
N ILE A 167 13.68 -6.44 -7.00
CA ILE A 167 12.81 -5.47 -6.33
C ILE A 167 13.31 -5.24 -4.91
N PRO A 168 13.76 -4.03 -4.56
CA PRO A 168 14.26 -3.72 -3.23
C PRO A 168 13.17 -3.87 -2.17
N ILE A 169 13.54 -4.49 -1.04
CA ILE A 169 12.71 -4.60 0.16
C ILE A 169 13.51 -4.08 1.34
N ILE A 170 13.00 -3.04 1.98
CA ILE A 170 13.66 -2.36 3.09
C ILE A 170 12.71 -2.23 4.29
N VAL A 171 13.29 -2.31 5.47
CA VAL A 171 12.58 -2.02 6.72
C VAL A 171 12.82 -0.57 7.09
N LYS A 172 11.75 0.17 7.32
CA LYS A 172 11.78 1.58 7.74
C LYS A 172 10.96 1.79 8.99
N ARG A 173 11.42 2.73 9.84
CA ARG A 173 10.63 3.23 10.96
C ARG A 173 9.66 4.31 10.49
N GLY A 174 8.44 4.29 11.01
CA GLY A 174 7.45 5.35 10.97
C GLY A 174 7.14 5.96 9.61
N CYS A 175 6.71 7.20 9.66
CA CYS A 175 6.39 8.01 8.48
C CYS A 175 7.63 8.69 7.90
N SER A 176 7.67 8.86 6.58
CA SER A 176 8.82 9.45 5.89
C SER A 176 9.00 10.95 6.19
N GLU A 177 7.97 11.57 6.74
CA GLU A 177 7.95 12.98 7.15
C GLU A 177 8.82 13.23 8.40
N TYR A 178 8.87 12.27 9.33
CA TYR A 178 9.59 12.45 10.59
C TYR A 178 11.10 12.64 10.42
N PRO A 179 11.81 11.80 9.67
CA PRO A 179 13.24 12.02 9.46
C PRO A 179 13.57 13.23 8.59
N LEU A 180 12.60 13.83 7.91
CA LEU A 180 12.81 15.12 7.23
C LEU A 180 12.93 16.29 8.20
N SER A 181 12.16 16.27 9.31
CA SER A 181 12.22 17.27 10.37
C SER A 181 13.21 16.88 11.47
N PHE A 182 13.33 15.59 11.77
CA PHE A 182 14.19 15.04 12.82
C PHE A 182 15.06 13.92 12.25
N PRO A 183 16.23 14.23 11.66
CA PRO A 183 17.10 13.22 11.00
C PRO A 183 17.51 12.07 11.92
N GLU A 184 17.69 12.34 13.22
CA GLU A 184 18.04 11.36 14.26
C GLU A 184 16.92 10.35 14.56
N TYR A 185 15.70 10.60 14.14
CA TYR A 185 14.54 9.72 14.40
C TYR A 185 14.82 8.27 14.02
N ASN A 186 15.55 8.04 12.92
CA ASN A 186 15.89 6.68 12.48
C ASN A 186 16.98 6.02 13.35
N GLN A 187 17.72 6.80 14.15
CA GLN A 187 18.82 6.32 14.99
C GLN A 187 18.37 6.01 16.43
N ILE A 188 17.22 6.55 16.84
CA ILE A 188 16.67 6.31 18.18
C ILE A 188 16.23 4.86 18.29
N ASN A 189 16.68 4.16 19.35
CA ASN A 189 16.25 2.80 19.64
C ASN A 189 14.75 2.72 19.91
N GLU A 190 14.14 1.55 19.65
CA GLU A 190 12.75 1.28 19.99
C GLU A 190 12.42 1.55 21.47
N TYR A 191 13.42 1.39 22.33
CA TYR A 191 13.37 1.65 23.78
C TYR A 191 14.12 2.92 24.18
N GLY A 192 14.56 3.71 23.20
CA GLY A 192 15.30 4.95 23.47
C GLY A 192 14.46 5.91 24.29
N SER A 193 15.10 6.58 25.24
CA SER A 193 14.48 7.50 26.17
C SER A 193 13.56 8.48 25.44
N HIS A 194 12.31 8.51 25.85
CA HIS A 194 11.29 9.46 25.42
C HIS A 194 11.57 10.89 25.93
N ALA A 195 12.80 11.14 26.36
CA ALA A 195 13.26 12.42 26.85
C ALA A 195 13.75 13.28 25.68
N MET A 196 12.83 13.87 24.95
CA MET A 196 12.99 15.14 24.26
C MET A 196 11.72 15.97 24.45
#